data_c09f6029d088dcb7c81a40db096db8c7
#
_entry.id   c09f6029d088dcb7c81a40db096db8c7
#
_cell.length_a   1.000
_cell.length_b   1.000
_cell.length_c   1.000
_cell.angle_alpha   90.00
_cell.angle_beta   90.00
_cell.angle_gamma   90.00
#
_symmetry.space_group_name_H-M   'P 1'
#
loop_
_entity.id
_entity.type
_entity.pdbx_description
1 polymer ?
#
loop_
_entity_poly.entity_id
_entity_poly.type
_entity_poly.pdbx_seq_one_letter_code
_entity_poly.pdbx_strand_id
1 'polypeptide(L)'
;TASPANALYEGLQCVPFARALTGVTIFGDAHTWWNQAEGKYQRGNTPKVGAVMAFVPHGNMRLGHVAAVRKIVDRRTLLISHANWSTIDGMRGHIEEDVRVIDVSDDNDWSRVRVWYTPNSALGGNEWPLHGFIYPEKTRKEKDARAALASVLAKTPPSRPAAKPAIL
;
A
#
# COMPACT_ATOMS: atom_id res chain seq x y z
N THR A 1 -3.93 -15.78 -19.00
CA THR A 1 -2.89 -14.73 -19.09
C THR A 1 -3.02 -13.80 -17.90
N ALA A 2 -2.01 -13.80 -17.02
CA ALA A 2 -2.00 -12.89 -15.87
C ALA A 2 -2.09 -11.45 -16.38
N SER A 3 -2.94 -10.64 -15.74
CA SER A 3 -2.98 -9.19 -15.98
C SER A 3 -1.58 -8.60 -15.72
N PRO A 4 -1.16 -7.59 -16.49
CA PRO A 4 0.09 -6.88 -16.19
C PRO A 4 0.18 -6.39 -14.74
N ALA A 5 -0.97 -6.13 -14.11
CA ALA A 5 -1.06 -5.73 -12.71
C ALA A 5 -0.59 -6.83 -11.73
N ASN A 6 -0.58 -8.08 -12.15
CA ASN A 6 -0.13 -9.21 -11.32
C ASN A 6 1.32 -9.62 -11.60
N ALA A 7 2.02 -8.86 -12.44
CA ALA A 7 3.43 -9.11 -12.67
C ALA A 7 4.23 -8.89 -11.38
N LEU A 8 5.19 -9.77 -11.13
CA LEU A 8 6.08 -9.67 -9.98
C LEU A 8 7.29 -8.82 -10.35
N TYR A 9 7.60 -7.87 -9.51
CA TYR A 9 8.74 -6.99 -9.73
C TYR A 9 9.64 -6.96 -8.49
N GLU A 10 10.89 -7.40 -8.66
CA GLU A 10 11.89 -7.25 -7.64
C GLU A 10 12.15 -5.76 -7.41
N GLY A 11 12.13 -5.35 -6.14
CA GLY A 11 12.32 -3.96 -5.79
C GLY A 11 11.08 -3.07 -5.98
N LEU A 12 9.94 -3.62 -6.42
CA LEU A 12 8.69 -2.86 -6.38
C LEU A 12 8.25 -2.73 -4.93
N GLN A 13 8.45 -1.54 -4.38
CA GLN A 13 8.14 -1.19 -3.02
C GLN A 13 6.79 -0.48 -2.94
N CYS A 14 6.23 -0.46 -1.73
CA CYS A 14 4.97 0.24 -1.48
C CYS A 14 5.06 1.75 -1.78
N VAL A 15 6.22 2.36 -1.54
CA VAL A 15 6.45 3.80 -1.72
C VAL A 15 6.28 4.26 -3.17
N PRO A 16 7.04 3.74 -4.16
CA PRO A 16 6.85 4.19 -5.55
C PRO A 16 5.46 3.86 -6.08
N PHE A 17 4.85 2.78 -5.64
CA PHE A 17 3.49 2.40 -6.02
C PHE A 17 2.45 3.40 -5.49
N ALA A 18 2.48 3.69 -4.21
CA ALA A 18 1.56 4.64 -3.58
C ALA A 18 1.72 6.05 -4.17
N ARG A 19 2.97 6.48 -4.39
CA ARG A 19 3.27 7.78 -5.03
C ARG A 19 2.65 7.87 -6.43
N ALA A 20 2.78 6.82 -7.24
CA ALA A 20 2.21 6.79 -8.59
C ALA A 20 0.69 6.91 -8.58
N LEU A 21 0.01 6.16 -7.72
CA LEU A 21 -1.45 6.15 -7.69
C LEU A 21 -2.05 7.43 -7.08
N THR A 22 -1.41 8.01 -6.08
CA THR A 22 -1.98 9.14 -5.34
C THR A 22 -1.48 10.50 -5.79
N GLY A 23 -0.29 10.57 -6.38
CA GLY A 23 0.38 11.83 -6.69
C GLY A 23 1.01 12.52 -5.48
N VAL A 24 0.94 11.92 -4.30
CA VAL A 24 1.67 12.41 -3.12
C VAL A 24 3.16 12.18 -3.36
N THR A 25 3.88 13.27 -3.59
CA THR A 25 5.29 13.22 -4.01
C THR A 25 6.19 13.29 -2.79
N ILE A 26 6.26 12.19 -2.06
CA ILE A 26 7.16 11.99 -0.92
C ILE A 26 8.10 10.83 -1.26
N PHE A 27 9.36 10.95 -0.86
CA PHE A 27 10.42 9.98 -1.12
C PHE A 27 11.01 9.48 0.20
N GLY A 28 11.65 8.32 0.17
CA GLY A 28 12.23 7.69 1.35
C GLY A 28 11.31 6.62 1.94
N ASP A 29 11.76 5.99 3.02
CA ASP A 29 11.08 4.88 3.64
C ASP A 29 9.64 5.24 4.10
N ALA A 30 8.75 4.28 4.01
CA ALA A 30 7.33 4.47 4.29
C ALA A 30 7.08 5.05 5.69
N HIS A 31 7.85 4.63 6.70
CA HIS A 31 7.69 5.14 8.07
C HIS A 31 7.98 6.65 8.21
N THR A 32 8.69 7.24 7.25
CA THR A 32 9.02 8.67 7.28
C THR A 32 7.95 9.55 6.64
N TRP A 33 7.02 8.95 5.90
CA TRP A 33 6.05 9.68 5.09
C TRP A 33 5.13 10.56 5.92
N TRP A 34 4.65 10.05 7.05
CA TRP A 34 3.74 10.81 7.90
C TRP A 34 4.36 12.13 8.36
N ASN A 35 5.58 12.07 8.86
CA ASN A 35 6.29 13.28 9.33
C ASN A 35 6.71 14.19 8.17
N GLN A 36 7.13 13.63 7.04
CA GLN A 36 7.48 14.42 5.86
C GLN A 36 6.28 15.18 5.28
N ALA A 37 5.07 14.65 5.44
CA ALA A 37 3.86 15.30 4.95
C ALA A 37 3.54 16.59 5.72
N GLU A 38 4.04 16.76 6.94
CA GLU A 38 3.81 17.96 7.73
C GLU A 38 4.27 19.21 6.98
N GLY A 39 3.37 20.19 6.85
CA GLY A 39 3.63 21.42 6.12
C GLY A 39 3.63 21.32 4.59
N LYS A 40 3.48 20.11 4.03
CA LYS A 40 3.44 19.88 2.57
C LYS A 40 2.08 19.35 2.10
N TYR A 41 1.45 18.51 2.90
CA TYR A 41 0.15 17.90 2.62
C TYR A 41 -0.71 17.96 3.87
N GLN A 42 -2.00 18.02 3.67
CA GLN A 42 -2.93 17.84 4.78
C GLN A 42 -2.95 16.37 5.22
N ARG A 43 -3.16 16.16 6.51
CA ARG A 43 -3.23 14.84 7.15
C ARG A 43 -4.46 14.76 8.03
N GLY A 44 -4.97 13.55 8.24
CA GLY A 44 -6.10 13.35 9.14
C GLY A 44 -6.45 11.88 9.31
N ASN A 45 -7.54 11.63 10.01
CA ASN A 45 -8.04 10.29 10.32
C ASN A 45 -9.24 9.89 9.47
N THR A 46 -9.72 10.78 8.63
CA THR A 46 -10.87 10.49 7.75
C THR A 46 -10.38 9.94 6.43
N PRO A 47 -10.78 8.73 6.04
CA PRO A 47 -10.39 8.18 4.76
C PRO A 47 -11.00 9.01 3.62
N LYS A 48 -10.22 9.20 2.56
CA LYS A 48 -10.66 9.83 1.30
C LYS A 48 -10.09 9.05 0.14
N VAL A 49 -10.89 8.87 -0.90
CA VAL A 49 -10.41 8.26 -2.15
C VAL A 49 -9.24 9.08 -2.71
N GLY A 50 -8.16 8.40 -3.07
CA GLY A 50 -6.94 9.03 -3.58
C GLY A 50 -5.93 9.43 -2.51
N ALA A 51 -6.26 9.26 -1.23
CA ALA A 51 -5.32 9.50 -0.13
C ALA A 51 -4.30 8.37 0.01
N VAL A 52 -3.17 8.67 0.64
CA VAL A 52 -2.24 7.67 1.13
C VAL A 52 -2.69 7.21 2.52
N MET A 53 -2.79 5.91 2.71
CA MET A 53 -2.92 5.28 4.02
C MET A 53 -1.53 5.00 4.56
N ALA A 54 -1.15 5.61 5.68
CA ALA A 54 0.18 5.50 6.25
C ALA A 54 0.17 4.62 7.51
N PHE A 55 0.91 3.52 7.46
CA PHE A 55 1.03 2.56 8.57
C PHE A 55 2.21 2.91 9.47
N VAL A 56 2.02 2.70 10.76
CA VAL A 56 3.11 2.75 11.75
C VAL A 56 3.92 1.45 11.65
N PRO A 57 5.26 1.50 11.72
CA PRO A 57 6.05 0.27 11.85
C PRO A 57 5.56 -0.61 12.99
N HIS A 58 5.38 -1.90 12.72
CA HIS A 58 4.85 -2.85 13.70
C HIS A 58 5.27 -4.27 13.37
N GLY A 59 5.72 -5.03 14.36
CA GLY A 59 6.16 -6.40 14.16
C GLY A 59 7.28 -6.49 13.11
N ASN A 60 7.12 -7.39 12.15
CA ASN A 60 8.09 -7.57 11.05
C ASN A 60 8.06 -6.45 10.00
N MET A 61 7.04 -5.60 10.02
CA MET A 61 6.92 -4.43 9.14
C MET A 61 7.73 -3.27 9.70
N ARG A 62 9.05 -3.37 9.63
CA ARG A 62 9.98 -2.45 10.30
C ARG A 62 10.10 -1.09 9.63
N LEU A 63 9.89 -1.04 8.32
CA LEU A 63 10.00 0.19 7.53
C LEU A 63 8.67 0.91 7.35
N GLY A 64 7.61 0.43 8.02
CA GLY A 64 6.28 0.94 7.80
C GLY A 64 5.70 0.50 6.45
N HIS A 65 4.56 1.05 6.09
CA HIS A 65 3.89 0.75 4.83
C HIS A 65 3.01 1.92 4.41
N VAL A 66 2.84 2.07 3.12
CA VAL A 66 1.92 3.04 2.53
C VAL A 66 1.08 2.36 1.46
N ALA A 67 -0.19 2.74 1.38
CA ALA A 67 -1.15 2.24 0.41
C ALA A 67 -1.96 3.39 -0.17
N ALA A 68 -2.60 3.16 -1.31
CA ALA A 68 -3.51 4.11 -1.91
C ALA A 68 -4.95 3.74 -1.59
N VAL A 69 -5.74 4.67 -1.09
CA VAL A 69 -7.18 4.47 -0.86
C VAL A 69 -7.90 4.56 -2.21
N ARG A 70 -8.61 3.50 -2.57
CA ARG A 70 -9.28 3.39 -3.89
C ARG A 70 -10.80 3.55 -3.79
N LYS A 71 -11.41 3.07 -2.72
CA LYS A 71 -12.85 3.14 -2.53
C LYS A 71 -13.20 3.14 -1.04
N ILE A 72 -14.21 3.89 -0.67
CA ILE A 72 -14.84 3.83 0.64
C ILE A 72 -16.11 2.99 0.48
N VAL A 73 -16.14 1.80 1.11
CA VAL A 73 -17.28 0.89 1.02
C VAL A 73 -18.32 1.24 2.08
N ASP A 74 -17.89 1.39 3.31
CA ASP A 74 -18.70 1.82 4.44
C ASP A 74 -17.83 2.47 5.51
N ARG A 75 -18.40 2.76 6.69
CA ARG A 75 -17.69 3.48 7.76
C ARG A 75 -16.45 2.77 8.28
N ARG A 76 -16.36 1.45 8.09
CA ARG A 76 -15.25 0.63 8.59
C ARG A 76 -14.52 -0.15 7.50
N THR A 77 -14.93 0.00 6.24
CA THR A 77 -14.36 -0.80 5.15
C THR A 77 -13.88 0.10 4.01
N LEU A 78 -12.62 -0.07 3.64
CA LEU A 78 -12.01 0.55 2.47
C LEU A 78 -11.54 -0.52 1.50
N LEU A 79 -11.44 -0.16 0.22
CA LEU A 79 -10.59 -0.86 -0.73
C LEU A 79 -9.32 -0.03 -0.93
N ILE A 80 -8.18 -0.69 -0.83
CA ILE A 80 -6.87 -0.11 -1.08
C ILE A 80 -6.15 -0.86 -2.18
N SER A 81 -5.21 -0.19 -2.82
CA SER A 81 -4.21 -0.83 -3.68
C SER A 81 -2.83 -0.56 -3.11
N HIS A 82 -1.99 -1.57 -3.08
CA HIS A 82 -0.64 -1.48 -2.55
C HIS A 82 0.28 -2.50 -3.19
N ALA A 83 1.56 -2.37 -2.93
CA ALA A 83 2.58 -3.31 -3.38
C ALA A 83 3.45 -3.75 -2.21
N ASN A 84 3.99 -4.95 -2.31
CA ASN A 84 4.93 -5.50 -1.33
C ASN A 84 4.32 -5.72 0.06
N TRP A 85 3.10 -6.22 0.11
CA TRP A 85 2.42 -6.59 1.37
C TRP A 85 2.42 -8.09 1.60
N SER A 86 1.72 -8.85 0.73
CA SER A 86 1.61 -10.29 0.85
C SER A 86 2.81 -11.01 0.25
N THR A 87 3.23 -12.11 0.89
CA THR A 87 4.14 -13.08 0.29
C THR A 87 3.30 -14.11 -0.46
N ILE A 88 3.42 -14.15 -1.77
CA ILE A 88 2.65 -15.05 -2.65
C ILE A 88 3.65 -15.94 -3.38
N ASP A 89 3.47 -17.27 -3.27
CA ASP A 89 4.39 -18.26 -3.84
C ASP A 89 5.87 -18.03 -3.42
N GLY A 90 6.09 -17.60 -2.17
CA GLY A 90 7.41 -17.31 -1.62
C GLY A 90 8.05 -16.01 -2.12
N MET A 91 7.30 -15.19 -2.86
CA MET A 91 7.82 -13.97 -3.49
C MET A 91 7.12 -12.73 -2.95
N ARG A 92 7.89 -11.64 -2.84
CA ARG A 92 7.40 -10.31 -2.48
C ARG A 92 7.35 -9.39 -3.70
N GLY A 93 6.80 -8.19 -3.50
CA GLY A 93 6.72 -7.18 -4.56
C GLY A 93 5.47 -7.31 -5.43
N HIS A 94 4.49 -8.10 -5.00
CA HIS A 94 3.21 -8.19 -5.68
C HIS A 94 2.43 -6.89 -5.57
N ILE A 95 1.74 -6.55 -6.65
CA ILE A 95 0.69 -5.55 -6.66
C ILE A 95 -0.61 -6.23 -6.25
N GLU A 96 -1.31 -5.65 -5.28
CA GLU A 96 -2.63 -6.08 -4.87
C GLU A 96 -3.59 -4.90 -5.04
N GLU A 97 -4.55 -5.03 -5.95
CA GLU A 97 -5.49 -3.96 -6.28
C GLU A 97 -6.85 -4.21 -5.62
N ASP A 98 -7.44 -3.13 -5.11
CA ASP A 98 -8.80 -3.12 -4.57
C ASP A 98 -9.05 -4.20 -3.50
N VAL A 99 -8.09 -4.37 -2.61
CA VAL A 99 -8.20 -5.30 -1.49
C VAL A 99 -8.79 -4.62 -0.27
N ARG A 100 -9.48 -5.41 0.56
CA ARG A 100 -10.20 -4.88 1.73
C ARG A 100 -9.28 -4.54 2.89
N VAL A 101 -9.59 -3.43 3.53
CA VAL A 101 -9.08 -3.05 4.84
C VAL A 101 -10.27 -2.73 5.73
N ILE A 102 -10.26 -3.24 6.96
CA ILE A 102 -11.32 -2.99 7.93
C ILE A 102 -10.74 -2.26 9.13
N ASP A 103 -11.41 -1.17 9.51
CA ASP A 103 -11.14 -0.48 10.76
C ASP A 103 -11.64 -1.32 11.93
N VAL A 104 -10.73 -1.68 12.82
CA VAL A 104 -11.01 -2.44 14.04
C VAL A 104 -10.76 -1.62 15.30
N SER A 105 -10.58 -0.30 15.15
CA SER A 105 -10.47 0.61 16.29
C SER A 105 -11.80 0.73 17.03
N ASP A 106 -11.74 1.00 18.33
CA ASP A 106 -12.96 1.11 19.15
C ASP A 106 -13.82 2.30 18.72
N ASP A 107 -13.19 3.44 18.36
CA ASP A 107 -13.85 4.70 18.09
C ASP A 107 -14.08 4.97 16.58
N ASN A 108 -13.83 4.00 15.73
CA ASN A 108 -13.89 4.19 14.26
C ASN A 108 -13.05 5.37 13.78
N ASP A 109 -11.83 5.45 14.29
CA ASP A 109 -10.88 6.52 13.98
C ASP A 109 -9.74 6.07 13.07
N TRP A 110 -9.80 4.83 12.58
CA TRP A 110 -8.79 4.23 11.69
C TRP A 110 -7.40 4.11 12.33
N SER A 111 -7.31 4.12 13.64
CA SER A 111 -6.05 3.94 14.35
C SER A 111 -5.51 2.51 14.31
N ARG A 112 -6.38 1.54 14.10
CA ARG A 112 -6.01 0.12 13.94
C ARG A 112 -6.85 -0.53 12.86
N VAL A 113 -6.19 -1.33 11.99
CA VAL A 113 -6.86 -1.99 10.87
C VAL A 113 -6.43 -3.44 10.75
N ARG A 114 -7.28 -4.24 10.10
CA ARG A 114 -6.91 -5.54 9.54
C ARG A 114 -6.92 -5.44 8.02
N VAL A 115 -5.93 -6.03 7.39
CA VAL A 115 -5.69 -5.92 5.95
C VAL A 115 -5.88 -7.28 5.29
N TRP A 116 -6.47 -7.29 4.11
CA TRP A 116 -6.56 -8.49 3.28
C TRP A 116 -5.18 -9.13 3.09
N TYR A 117 -5.11 -10.43 3.29
CA TYR A 117 -3.91 -11.21 3.08
C TYR A 117 -4.18 -12.29 2.04
N THR A 118 -3.69 -12.06 0.83
CA THR A 118 -4.00 -12.89 -0.34
C THR A 118 -3.71 -14.39 -0.14
N PRO A 119 -2.61 -14.81 0.51
CA PRO A 119 -2.37 -16.24 0.75
C PRO A 119 -3.48 -16.95 1.51
N ASN A 120 -4.20 -16.23 2.37
CA ASN A 120 -5.30 -16.77 3.15
C ASN A 120 -6.66 -16.58 2.46
N SER A 121 -6.74 -15.84 1.37
CA SER A 121 -7.99 -15.40 0.74
C SER A 121 -8.99 -14.82 1.75
N ALA A 122 -8.49 -14.05 2.70
CA ALA A 122 -9.23 -13.46 3.81
C ALA A 122 -8.46 -12.29 4.42
N LEU A 123 -9.12 -11.57 5.32
CA LEU A 123 -8.42 -10.60 6.17
C LEU A 123 -7.35 -11.30 6.99
N GLY A 124 -6.17 -10.70 7.07
CA GLY A 124 -5.13 -11.14 7.98
C GLY A 124 -5.57 -11.05 9.45
N GLY A 125 -5.00 -11.91 10.30
CA GLY A 125 -5.32 -11.93 11.72
C GLY A 125 -4.69 -10.80 12.53
N ASN A 126 -3.62 -10.19 12.01
CA ASN A 126 -2.91 -9.13 12.71
C ASN A 126 -3.66 -7.80 12.63
N GLU A 127 -3.61 -7.05 13.71
CA GLU A 127 -4.06 -5.66 13.75
C GLU A 127 -2.85 -4.74 13.54
N TRP A 128 -3.01 -3.77 12.64
CA TRP A 128 -1.92 -2.87 12.24
C TRP A 128 -2.24 -1.44 12.65
N PRO A 129 -1.33 -0.76 13.38
CA PRO A 129 -1.54 0.64 13.74
C PRO A 129 -1.33 1.54 12.53
N LEU A 130 -2.19 2.55 12.39
CA LEU A 130 -2.07 3.60 11.38
C LEU A 130 -1.66 4.92 12.01
N HIS A 131 -0.83 5.68 11.28
CA HIS A 131 -0.70 7.11 11.50
C HIS A 131 -1.99 7.84 11.10
N GLY A 132 -2.54 7.50 9.96
CA GLY A 132 -3.69 8.11 9.36
C GLY A 132 -3.57 8.22 7.85
N PHE A 133 -4.17 9.26 7.28
CA PHE A 133 -4.23 9.50 5.84
C PHE A 133 -3.50 10.78 5.46
N ILE A 134 -2.77 10.73 4.36
CA ILE A 134 -2.12 11.88 3.74
C ILE A 134 -2.90 12.23 2.48
N TYR A 135 -3.37 13.46 2.37
CA TYR A 135 -4.23 13.88 1.28
C TYR A 135 -3.43 14.60 0.20
N PRO A 136 -3.50 14.17 -1.08
CA PRO A 136 -2.96 14.97 -2.17
C PRO A 136 -3.77 16.28 -2.31
N GLU A 137 -3.19 17.31 -2.94
CA GLU A 137 -3.92 18.56 -3.21
C GLU A 137 -5.16 18.32 -4.05
N LYS A 138 -5.05 17.43 -5.03
CA LYS A 138 -6.16 16.98 -5.87
C LYS A 138 -6.12 15.47 -5.99
N THR A 139 -7.30 14.85 -5.94
CA THR A 139 -7.42 13.42 -6.25
C THR A 139 -6.96 13.18 -7.69
N ARG A 140 -5.96 12.34 -7.86
CA ARG A 140 -5.42 11.99 -9.17
C ARG A 140 -6.45 11.22 -9.97
N LYS A 141 -6.65 11.61 -11.23
CA LYS A 141 -7.55 10.89 -12.14
C LYS A 141 -7.02 9.48 -12.42
N GLU A 142 -7.91 8.51 -12.58
CA GLU A 142 -7.54 7.11 -12.84
C GLU A 142 -6.60 6.97 -14.05
N LYS A 143 -6.85 7.70 -15.12
CA LYS A 143 -5.99 7.72 -16.30
C LYS A 143 -4.55 8.13 -15.95
N ASP A 144 -4.39 9.17 -15.15
CA ASP A 144 -3.09 9.70 -14.75
C ASP A 144 -2.39 8.75 -13.76
N ALA A 145 -3.15 8.14 -12.85
CA ALA A 145 -2.65 7.13 -11.94
C ALA A 145 -2.11 5.92 -12.68
N ARG A 146 -2.85 5.42 -13.68
CA ARG A 146 -2.42 4.28 -14.51
C ARG A 146 -1.18 4.60 -15.35
N ALA A 147 -1.10 5.79 -15.92
CA ALA A 147 0.08 6.21 -16.68
C ALA A 147 1.31 6.32 -15.78
N ALA A 148 1.16 6.90 -14.57
CA ALA A 148 2.26 6.99 -13.60
C ALA A 148 2.72 5.61 -13.14
N LEU A 149 1.79 4.69 -12.88
CA LEU A 149 2.12 3.31 -12.51
C LEU A 149 2.87 2.59 -13.64
N ALA A 150 2.42 2.70 -14.88
CA ALA A 150 3.11 2.11 -16.03
C ALA A 150 4.56 2.61 -16.15
N SER A 151 4.79 3.89 -15.89
CA SER A 151 6.13 4.48 -15.88
C SER A 151 7.02 3.88 -14.79
N VAL A 152 6.47 3.65 -13.59
CA VAL A 152 7.19 3.00 -12.48
C VAL A 152 7.53 1.56 -12.84
N LEU A 153 6.57 0.80 -13.37
CA LEU A 153 6.76 -0.60 -13.72
C LEU A 153 7.82 -0.78 -14.82
N ALA A 154 7.90 0.14 -15.77
CA ALA A 154 8.91 0.10 -16.83
C ALA A 154 10.35 0.22 -16.30
N LYS A 155 10.52 0.80 -15.12
CA LYS A 155 11.83 1.01 -14.48
C LYS A 155 12.13 -0.01 -13.38
N THR A 156 11.18 -0.89 -13.07
CA THR A 156 11.30 -1.86 -11.98
C THR A 156 11.63 -3.23 -12.57
N PRO A 157 12.77 -3.84 -12.17
CA PRO A 157 13.13 -5.17 -12.68
C PRO A 157 12.14 -6.23 -12.20
N PRO A 158 11.91 -7.31 -12.99
CA PRO A 158 11.06 -8.41 -12.57
C PRO A 158 11.57 -9.07 -11.28
N SER A 159 10.67 -9.52 -10.44
CA SER A 159 11.02 -10.33 -9.27
C SER A 159 11.64 -11.64 -9.70
N ARG A 160 12.68 -12.06 -8.97
CA ARG A 160 13.29 -13.36 -9.14
C ARG A 160 12.92 -14.24 -7.96
N PRO A 161 12.67 -15.55 -8.18
CA PRO A 161 12.54 -16.48 -7.07
C PRO A 161 13.76 -16.38 -6.17
N ALA A 162 13.54 -16.41 -4.84
CA ALA A 162 14.65 -16.58 -3.92
C ALA A 162 15.41 -17.84 -4.33
N ALA A 163 16.74 -17.76 -4.44
CA ALA A 163 17.57 -18.92 -4.73
C ALA A 163 17.26 -20.01 -3.69
N LYS A 164 16.84 -21.20 -4.15
CA LYS A 164 16.72 -22.35 -3.24
C LYS A 164 18.10 -22.56 -2.60
N PRO A 165 18.19 -22.71 -1.27
CA PRO A 165 19.45 -23.08 -0.66
C PRO A 165 19.95 -24.35 -1.35
N ALA A 166 21.21 -24.33 -1.77
CA ALA A 166 21.83 -25.52 -2.33
C ALA A 166 21.75 -26.63 -1.29
N ILE A 167 21.08 -27.72 -1.64
CA ILE A 167 21.10 -28.92 -0.83
C ILE A 167 22.50 -29.50 -1.05
N LEU A 168 23.35 -29.39 -0.02
CA LEU A 168 24.61 -30.10 0.05
C LEU A 168 24.34 -31.56 0.40
#